data_dd9c6fc041091512fab72614c4f8b30d
#
_entry.id   dd9c6fc041091512fab72614c4f8b30d
#
_cell.length_a   1.000
_cell.length_b   1.000
_cell.length_c   1.000
_cell.angle_alpha   90.00
_cell.angle_beta   90.00
_cell.angle_gamma   90.00
#
_symmetry.space_group_name_H-M   'P 1'
#
loop_
_entity.id
_entity.type
_entity.pdbx_description
1 polymer ?
#
loop_
_entity_poly.entity_id
_entity_poly.type
_entity_poly.pdbx_seq_one_letter_code
_entity_poly.pdbx_strand_id
1 'polypeptide(L)'
;MKTLIIGEVVEGKLSSGALEIIAKSKELGLEFEVATVGTVDSPNIGSDSFKNTYLKCNENQLSLGSVANTLKTMVDEQSISLVMAPSTYVGRDLIAFLSVDFGSSQVSNVINFSVDGENVITSNSINGGESEYNSKVTSDKKLLLIRPKSFEEVQVELNSTNYETVEINSEEPEVFDIFIEEKSGPQLEDSKIVVSAGRGMVDSSNLTLVEDLASKLNAAIGGTRAIVDAGWMPYSQQVGQTGKTVKPDVYIALGISGATQHQVGMKDSKYIIAINKDE
;
A
#
# COMPACT_ATOMS: atom_id res chain seq x y z
N MET A 1 22.22 -10.55 2.73
CA MET A 1 21.02 -11.04 2.00
C MET A 1 20.71 -10.00 0.93
N LYS A 2 20.82 -10.36 -0.35
CA LYS A 2 20.40 -9.47 -1.45
C LYS A 2 18.90 -9.39 -1.55
N THR A 3 18.38 -8.19 -1.67
CA THR A 3 16.96 -7.90 -1.57
C THR A 3 16.46 -7.12 -2.79
N LEU A 4 15.27 -7.47 -3.29
CA LEU A 4 14.54 -6.71 -4.29
C LEU A 4 13.28 -6.13 -3.67
N ILE A 5 13.09 -4.84 -3.81
CA ILE A 5 11.87 -4.15 -3.40
C ILE A 5 11.08 -3.81 -4.67
N ILE A 6 9.86 -4.32 -4.76
CA ILE A 6 8.96 -3.98 -5.86
C ILE A 6 8.18 -2.73 -5.46
N GLY A 7 8.27 -1.70 -6.29
CA GLY A 7 7.54 -0.44 -6.15
C GLY A 7 6.58 -0.20 -7.31
N GLU A 8 5.73 0.80 -7.17
CA GLU A 8 4.76 1.23 -8.17
C GLU A 8 4.90 2.73 -8.40
N VAL A 9 4.61 3.17 -9.62
CA VAL A 9 4.45 4.60 -9.91
C VAL A 9 3.03 5.03 -9.55
N VAL A 10 2.91 5.94 -8.61
CA VAL A 10 1.65 6.56 -8.20
C VAL A 10 1.78 8.07 -8.37
N GLU A 11 0.90 8.68 -9.16
CA GLU A 11 0.93 10.13 -9.46
C GLU A 11 2.31 10.62 -9.92
N GLY A 12 3.00 9.80 -10.73
CA GLY A 12 4.31 10.11 -11.29
C GLY A 12 5.49 9.97 -10.32
N LYS A 13 5.29 9.39 -9.14
CA LYS A 13 6.32 9.19 -8.11
C LYS A 13 6.37 7.74 -7.62
N LEU A 14 7.44 7.39 -6.93
CA LEU A 14 7.54 6.11 -6.21
C LEU A 14 6.48 6.05 -5.09
N SER A 15 5.75 4.95 -5.02
CA SER A 15 4.67 4.75 -4.06
C SER A 15 5.15 4.80 -2.60
N SER A 16 4.30 5.30 -1.71
CA SER A 16 4.56 5.40 -0.27
C SER A 16 4.89 4.04 0.34
N GLY A 17 4.17 2.98 -0.06
CA GLY A 17 4.46 1.63 0.40
C GLY A 17 5.87 1.11 0.03
N ALA A 18 6.41 1.50 -1.14
CA ALA A 18 7.80 1.20 -1.47
C ALA A 18 8.78 2.00 -0.60
N LEU A 19 8.50 3.28 -0.33
CA LEU A 19 9.31 4.13 0.55
C LEU A 19 9.35 3.61 1.99
N GLU A 20 8.24 3.06 2.50
CA GLU A 20 8.17 2.39 3.80
C GLU A 20 9.10 1.16 3.85
N ILE A 21 9.08 0.30 2.82
CA ILE A 21 9.94 -0.89 2.75
C ILE A 21 11.42 -0.50 2.61
N ILE A 22 11.72 0.54 1.83
CA ILE A 22 13.08 1.10 1.70
C ILE A 22 13.58 1.60 3.05
N ALA A 23 12.74 2.33 3.82
CA ALA A 23 13.09 2.81 5.15
C ALA A 23 13.47 1.66 6.09
N LYS A 24 12.62 0.62 6.14
CA LYS A 24 12.88 -0.56 6.97
C LYS A 24 14.11 -1.35 6.53
N SER A 25 14.34 -1.46 5.21
CA SER A 25 15.51 -2.13 4.68
C SER A 25 16.81 -1.39 5.02
N LYS A 26 16.80 -0.05 5.00
CA LYS A 26 17.93 0.77 5.45
C LYS A 26 18.19 0.63 6.96
N GLU A 27 17.13 0.65 7.77
CA GLU A 27 17.21 0.43 9.23
C GLU A 27 17.90 -0.90 9.55
N LEU A 28 17.56 -1.96 8.80
CA LEU A 28 18.13 -3.29 8.97
C LEU A 28 19.49 -3.48 8.30
N GLY A 29 20.02 -2.48 7.60
CA GLY A 29 21.31 -2.56 6.88
C GLY A 29 21.31 -3.56 5.72
N LEU A 30 20.17 -3.79 5.08
CA LEU A 30 20.06 -4.71 3.95
C LEU A 30 20.66 -4.10 2.68
N GLU A 31 21.35 -4.93 1.90
CA GLU A 31 21.71 -4.60 0.51
C GLU A 31 20.45 -4.80 -0.36
N PHE A 32 19.95 -3.74 -0.99
CA PHE A 32 18.73 -3.82 -1.78
C PHE A 32 18.80 -3.00 -3.07
N GLU A 33 17.99 -3.43 -4.03
CA GLU A 33 17.65 -2.72 -5.24
C GLU A 33 16.11 -2.56 -5.29
N VAL A 34 15.66 -1.59 -6.10
CA VAL A 34 14.24 -1.34 -6.33
C VAL A 34 13.89 -1.68 -7.77
N ALA A 35 12.77 -2.33 -7.99
CA ALA A 35 12.16 -2.46 -9.31
C ALA A 35 10.80 -1.77 -9.28
N THR A 36 10.64 -0.69 -10.04
CA THR A 36 9.41 0.11 -10.04
C THR A 36 8.61 -0.17 -11.30
N VAL A 37 7.32 -0.45 -11.14
CA VAL A 37 6.39 -0.76 -12.24
C VAL A 37 5.51 0.44 -12.53
N GLY A 38 5.27 0.74 -13.79
CA GLY A 38 4.36 1.82 -14.19
C GLY A 38 4.26 2.00 -15.69
N THR A 39 3.44 2.98 -16.09
CA THR A 39 3.15 3.31 -17.50
C THR A 39 3.55 4.74 -17.88
N VAL A 40 4.04 5.53 -16.93
CA VAL A 40 4.40 6.96 -17.11
C VAL A 40 5.74 7.10 -17.81
N ASP A 41 5.91 8.03 -18.72
CA ASP A 41 7.14 8.17 -19.50
C ASP A 41 8.37 8.61 -18.70
N SER A 42 8.20 9.51 -17.75
CA SER A 42 9.33 10.06 -16.98
C SER A 42 8.95 10.25 -15.50
N PRO A 43 8.77 9.14 -14.76
CA PRO A 43 8.37 9.24 -13.36
C PRO A 43 9.52 9.73 -12.48
N ASN A 44 9.16 10.35 -11.35
CA ASN A 44 10.10 10.80 -10.33
C ASN A 44 10.38 9.66 -9.33
N ILE A 45 11.21 8.70 -9.72
CA ILE A 45 11.50 7.44 -9.00
C ILE A 45 12.98 7.16 -8.79
N GLY A 46 13.86 7.90 -9.47
CA GLY A 46 15.31 7.76 -9.33
C GLY A 46 15.83 8.30 -8.01
N SER A 47 16.94 7.77 -7.52
CA SER A 47 17.62 8.23 -6.31
C SER A 47 19.11 7.93 -6.35
N ASP A 48 19.92 8.78 -5.73
CA ASP A 48 21.36 8.50 -5.51
C ASP A 48 21.59 7.51 -4.37
N SER A 49 20.57 7.21 -3.59
CA SER A 49 20.69 6.38 -2.39
C SER A 49 20.35 4.90 -2.59
N PHE A 50 19.81 4.52 -3.77
CA PHE A 50 19.55 3.13 -4.17
C PHE A 50 19.46 2.99 -5.69
N LYS A 51 19.79 1.82 -6.20
CA LYS A 51 19.59 1.48 -7.62
C LYS A 51 18.10 1.21 -7.86
N ASN A 52 17.54 1.82 -8.92
CA ASN A 52 16.18 1.56 -9.36
C ASN A 52 16.15 1.13 -10.83
N THR A 53 15.38 0.10 -11.12
CA THR A 53 15.08 -0.36 -12.48
C THR A 53 13.60 -0.11 -12.74
N TYR A 54 13.29 0.74 -13.70
CA TYR A 54 11.93 1.04 -14.10
C TYR A 54 11.43 0.03 -15.13
N LEU A 55 10.44 -0.75 -14.77
CA LEU A 55 9.73 -1.69 -15.63
C LEU A 55 8.55 -0.94 -16.27
N LYS A 56 8.80 -0.36 -17.44
CA LYS A 56 7.86 0.50 -18.13
C LYS A 56 6.94 -0.33 -19.00
N CYS A 57 5.67 -0.33 -18.66
CA CYS A 57 4.59 -0.92 -19.46
C CYS A 57 4.01 0.11 -20.43
N ASN A 58 3.30 -0.36 -21.46
CA ASN A 58 2.56 0.49 -22.38
C ASN A 58 1.45 1.27 -21.63
N GLU A 59 1.09 2.44 -22.13
CA GLU A 59 0.18 3.39 -21.46
C GLU A 59 -1.16 2.76 -21.04
N ASN A 60 -1.70 1.86 -21.86
CA ASN A 60 -2.99 1.20 -21.62
C ASN A 60 -2.86 -0.28 -21.24
N GLN A 61 -1.68 -0.73 -20.78
CA GLN A 61 -1.42 -2.14 -20.58
C GLN A 61 -0.42 -2.39 -19.46
N LEU A 62 -0.92 -2.52 -18.25
CA LEU A 62 -0.08 -2.96 -17.12
C LEU A 62 0.05 -4.49 -17.15
N SER A 63 1.04 -4.96 -17.91
CA SER A 63 1.24 -6.39 -18.23
C SER A 63 1.94 -7.12 -17.07
N LEU A 64 1.21 -7.47 -16.02
CA LEU A 64 1.78 -8.02 -14.78
C LEU A 64 2.46 -9.38 -14.98
N GLY A 65 1.99 -10.22 -15.89
CA GLY A 65 2.65 -11.48 -16.23
C GLY A 65 4.02 -11.27 -16.86
N SER A 66 4.13 -10.33 -17.82
CA SER A 66 5.42 -9.98 -18.45
C SER A 66 6.36 -9.27 -17.50
N VAL A 67 5.82 -8.42 -16.61
CA VAL A 67 6.58 -7.81 -15.52
C VAL A 67 7.14 -8.88 -14.59
N ALA A 68 6.32 -9.87 -14.18
CA ALA A 68 6.75 -10.96 -13.30
C ALA A 68 7.87 -11.80 -13.93
N ASN A 69 7.79 -12.10 -15.23
CA ASN A 69 8.86 -12.79 -15.96
C ASN A 69 10.17 -12.00 -15.93
N THR A 70 10.11 -10.69 -16.11
CA THR A 70 11.29 -9.81 -16.03
C THR A 70 11.85 -9.78 -14.62
N LEU A 71 11.00 -9.65 -13.60
CA LEU A 71 11.41 -9.70 -12.19
C LEU A 71 12.05 -11.03 -11.82
N LYS A 72 11.49 -12.15 -12.32
CA LYS A 72 12.09 -13.48 -12.14
C LYS A 72 13.51 -13.54 -12.68
N THR A 73 13.72 -13.05 -13.90
CA THR A 73 15.05 -13.00 -14.51
C THR A 73 16.00 -12.16 -13.66
N MET A 74 15.60 -10.97 -13.21
CA MET A 74 16.41 -10.12 -12.33
C MET A 74 16.77 -10.84 -11.01
N VAL A 75 15.81 -11.53 -10.38
CA VAL A 75 16.01 -12.27 -9.13
C VAL A 75 17.04 -13.40 -9.30
N ASP A 76 16.98 -14.13 -10.43
CA ASP A 76 17.86 -15.24 -10.70
C ASP A 76 19.28 -14.76 -11.07
N GLU A 77 19.41 -13.82 -11.99
CA GLU A 77 20.70 -13.29 -12.46
C GLU A 77 21.48 -12.59 -11.35
N GLN A 78 20.80 -11.87 -10.48
CA GLN A 78 21.45 -11.13 -9.41
C GLN A 78 21.56 -11.92 -8.10
N SER A 79 21.11 -13.18 -8.07
CA SER A 79 21.11 -14.04 -6.88
C SER A 79 20.36 -13.41 -5.69
N ILE A 80 19.23 -12.74 -5.96
CA ILE A 80 18.36 -12.16 -4.94
C ILE A 80 17.68 -13.27 -4.16
N SER A 81 17.65 -13.14 -2.84
CA SER A 81 17.04 -14.15 -1.93
C SER A 81 15.82 -13.63 -1.17
N LEU A 82 15.60 -12.33 -1.14
CA LEU A 82 14.43 -11.69 -0.51
C LEU A 82 13.75 -10.75 -1.50
N VAL A 83 12.48 -10.96 -1.76
CA VAL A 83 11.64 -10.08 -2.57
C VAL A 83 10.50 -9.56 -1.72
N MET A 84 10.32 -8.24 -1.70
CA MET A 84 9.28 -7.57 -0.92
C MET A 84 8.46 -6.65 -1.81
N ALA A 85 7.15 -6.63 -1.59
CA ALA A 85 6.25 -5.68 -2.22
C ALA A 85 5.23 -5.13 -1.20
N PRO A 86 4.73 -3.91 -1.37
CA PRO A 86 3.57 -3.46 -0.63
C PRO A 86 2.35 -4.30 -1.02
N SER A 87 1.44 -4.54 -0.07
CA SER A 87 0.24 -5.38 -0.28
C SER A 87 -0.86 -4.61 -1.02
N THR A 88 -0.51 -4.02 -2.17
CA THR A 88 -1.40 -3.42 -3.17
C THR A 88 -1.95 -4.50 -4.10
N TYR A 89 -2.84 -4.15 -5.04
CA TYR A 89 -3.28 -5.09 -6.08
C TYR A 89 -2.10 -5.56 -6.94
N VAL A 90 -1.28 -4.64 -7.42
CA VAL A 90 -0.10 -4.94 -8.25
C VAL A 90 0.92 -5.78 -7.48
N GLY A 91 1.26 -5.37 -6.26
CA GLY A 91 2.22 -6.11 -5.43
C GLY A 91 1.76 -7.54 -5.12
N ARG A 92 0.47 -7.75 -4.85
CA ARG A 92 -0.10 -9.09 -4.61
C ARG A 92 0.00 -9.99 -5.82
N ASP A 93 -0.35 -9.47 -7.00
CA ASP A 93 -0.30 -10.24 -8.24
C ASP A 93 1.14 -10.60 -8.61
N LEU A 94 2.07 -9.65 -8.54
CA LEU A 94 3.47 -9.91 -8.85
C LEU A 94 4.11 -10.92 -7.90
N ILE A 95 3.88 -10.80 -6.60
CA ILE A 95 4.38 -11.78 -5.62
C ILE A 95 3.72 -13.15 -5.81
N ALA A 96 2.44 -13.20 -6.21
CA ALA A 96 1.77 -14.47 -6.52
C ALA A 96 2.40 -15.16 -7.75
N PHE A 97 2.67 -14.44 -8.83
CA PHE A 97 3.40 -14.98 -9.98
C PHE A 97 4.77 -15.52 -9.57
N LEU A 98 5.57 -14.73 -8.88
CA LEU A 98 6.90 -15.14 -8.41
C LEU A 98 6.84 -16.34 -7.46
N SER A 99 5.80 -16.46 -6.64
CA SER A 99 5.58 -17.60 -5.74
C SER A 99 5.45 -18.91 -6.53
N VAL A 100 4.70 -18.88 -7.63
CA VAL A 100 4.55 -20.06 -8.52
C VAL A 100 5.88 -20.34 -9.23
N ASP A 101 6.52 -19.33 -9.80
CA ASP A 101 7.75 -19.48 -10.58
C ASP A 101 8.94 -20.04 -9.77
N PHE A 102 9.05 -19.63 -8.50
CA PHE A 102 10.10 -20.12 -7.60
C PHE A 102 9.69 -21.34 -6.79
N GLY A 103 8.43 -21.79 -6.86
CA GLY A 103 7.91 -22.84 -5.99
C GLY A 103 8.03 -22.49 -4.50
N SER A 104 7.98 -21.20 -4.17
CA SER A 104 8.18 -20.67 -2.81
C SER A 104 6.89 -20.08 -2.26
N SER A 105 6.62 -20.34 -0.98
CA SER A 105 5.49 -19.72 -0.31
C SER A 105 5.73 -18.23 -0.06
N GLN A 106 4.68 -17.43 -0.19
CA GLN A 106 4.67 -16.03 0.21
C GLN A 106 4.15 -15.85 1.63
N VAL A 107 4.63 -14.83 2.34
CA VAL A 107 4.06 -14.39 3.61
C VAL A 107 3.32 -13.06 3.39
N SER A 108 2.01 -13.09 3.63
CA SER A 108 1.13 -11.93 3.43
C SER A 108 0.85 -11.19 4.72
N ASN A 109 0.39 -9.94 4.62
CA ASN A 109 0.00 -9.11 5.76
C ASN A 109 1.11 -8.95 6.82
N VAL A 110 2.36 -8.82 6.35
CA VAL A 110 3.52 -8.61 7.23
C VAL A 110 3.47 -7.19 7.78
N ILE A 111 3.49 -7.07 9.10
CA ILE A 111 3.50 -5.76 9.81
C ILE A 111 4.89 -5.39 10.32
N ASN A 112 5.77 -6.37 10.49
CA ASN A 112 7.17 -6.16 10.82
C ASN A 112 8.01 -7.35 10.35
N PHE A 113 9.31 -7.13 10.13
CA PHE A 113 10.24 -8.21 9.82
C PHE A 113 11.64 -7.89 10.33
N SER A 114 12.42 -8.93 10.55
CA SER A 114 13.84 -8.88 10.88
C SER A 114 14.60 -9.99 10.16
N VAL A 115 15.91 -9.88 10.10
CA VAL A 115 16.79 -10.86 9.46
C VAL A 115 17.61 -11.58 10.54
N ASP A 116 17.60 -12.91 10.49
CA ASP A 116 18.36 -13.80 11.37
C ASP A 116 19.22 -14.77 10.50
N GLY A 117 20.45 -14.38 10.23
CA GLY A 117 21.33 -15.08 9.31
C GLY A 117 20.77 -15.11 7.89
N GLU A 118 20.46 -16.30 7.37
CA GLU A 118 19.84 -16.49 6.06
C GLU A 118 18.29 -16.52 6.12
N ASN A 119 17.71 -16.44 7.32
CA ASN A 119 16.27 -16.49 7.49
C ASN A 119 15.68 -15.10 7.70
N VAL A 120 14.38 -14.98 7.42
CA VAL A 120 13.59 -13.80 7.74
C VAL A 120 12.53 -14.19 8.76
N ILE A 121 12.45 -13.40 9.84
CA ILE A 121 11.40 -13.51 10.84
C ILE A 121 10.36 -12.44 10.54
N THR A 122 9.12 -12.82 10.34
CA THR A 122 8.01 -11.90 10.09
C THR A 122 7.07 -11.85 11.27
N SER A 123 6.51 -10.68 11.54
CA SER A 123 5.36 -10.51 12.44
C SER A 123 4.12 -10.22 11.61
N ASN A 124 3.03 -10.90 11.93
CA ASN A 124 1.78 -10.84 11.20
C ASN A 124 0.62 -10.64 12.17
N SER A 125 -0.28 -9.74 11.83
CA SER A 125 -1.48 -9.44 12.61
C SER A 125 -2.65 -10.33 12.18
N ILE A 126 -3.38 -10.89 13.14
CA ILE A 126 -4.58 -11.71 12.93
C ILE A 126 -5.73 -11.24 13.85
N ASN A 127 -6.94 -11.74 13.61
CA ASN A 127 -8.15 -11.41 14.37
C ASN A 127 -8.39 -9.90 14.50
N GLY A 128 -8.29 -9.16 13.37
CA GLY A 128 -8.46 -7.71 13.40
C GLY A 128 -7.35 -6.94 14.13
N GLY A 129 -6.23 -7.60 14.41
CA GLY A 129 -5.08 -7.03 15.13
C GLY A 129 -5.14 -7.20 16.64
N GLU A 130 -5.98 -8.10 17.13
CA GLU A 130 -6.02 -8.51 18.55
C GLU A 130 -4.89 -9.46 18.90
N SER A 131 -4.33 -10.15 17.91
CA SER A 131 -3.26 -11.11 18.09
C SER A 131 -2.20 -10.96 16.98
N GLU A 132 -0.96 -11.27 17.34
CA GLU A 132 0.15 -11.33 16.41
C GLU A 132 0.81 -12.71 16.47
N TYR A 133 1.33 -13.17 15.35
CA TYR A 133 2.17 -14.36 15.29
C TYR A 133 3.46 -14.07 14.51
N ASN A 134 4.51 -14.77 14.86
CA ASN A 134 5.78 -14.71 14.15
C ASN A 134 5.97 -15.96 13.29
N SER A 135 6.49 -15.75 12.08
CA SER A 135 6.87 -16.83 11.18
C SER A 135 8.35 -16.75 10.84
N LYS A 136 9.01 -17.89 10.77
CA LYS A 136 10.38 -18.00 10.26
C LYS A 136 10.33 -18.47 8.81
N VAL A 137 10.77 -17.62 7.87
CA VAL A 137 10.81 -17.91 6.44
C VAL A 137 12.18 -18.49 6.11
N THR A 138 12.20 -19.77 5.75
CA THR A 138 13.45 -20.54 5.53
C THR A 138 13.67 -20.96 4.07
N SER A 139 12.72 -20.66 3.17
CA SER A 139 12.85 -20.93 1.73
C SER A 139 14.04 -20.19 1.12
N ASP A 140 14.63 -20.72 0.04
CA ASP A 140 15.73 -20.07 -0.67
C ASP A 140 15.32 -18.70 -1.21
N LYS A 141 14.17 -18.61 -1.86
CA LYS A 141 13.53 -17.36 -2.26
C LYS A 141 12.45 -16.99 -1.24
N LYS A 142 12.60 -15.87 -0.58
CA LYS A 142 11.67 -15.36 0.43
C LYS A 142 10.81 -14.26 -0.18
N LEU A 143 9.49 -14.42 -0.10
CA LEU A 143 8.52 -13.52 -0.74
C LEU A 143 7.62 -12.93 0.33
N LEU A 144 7.68 -11.60 0.50
CA LEU A 144 6.90 -10.90 1.53
C LEU A 144 5.96 -9.86 0.92
N LEU A 145 4.72 -9.86 1.38
CA LEU A 145 3.77 -8.79 1.15
C LEU A 145 3.62 -7.96 2.42
N ILE A 146 4.14 -6.75 2.38
CA ILE A 146 4.14 -5.81 3.51
C ILE A 146 2.81 -5.06 3.55
N ARG A 147 2.18 -5.05 4.70
CA ARG A 147 0.96 -4.28 4.93
C ARG A 147 1.28 -2.78 4.82
N PRO A 148 0.53 -1.99 4.04
CA PRO A 148 0.71 -0.54 3.97
C PRO A 148 0.59 0.12 5.34
N LYS A 149 1.30 1.21 5.55
CA LYS A 149 1.37 1.98 6.81
C LYS A 149 1.96 1.21 8.01
N SER A 150 2.74 0.14 7.73
CA SER A 150 3.45 -0.61 8.78
C SER A 150 4.74 0.07 9.23
N PHE A 151 5.36 0.85 8.36
CA PHE A 151 6.60 1.59 8.64
C PHE A 151 6.43 3.07 8.33
N GLU A 152 7.30 3.90 8.89
CA GLU A 152 7.40 5.29 8.47
C GLU A 152 8.15 5.39 7.14
N GLU A 153 7.72 6.32 6.28
CA GLU A 153 8.37 6.54 5.00
C GLU A 153 9.75 7.17 5.19
N VAL A 154 10.71 6.72 4.38
CA VAL A 154 12.00 7.40 4.33
C VAL A 154 11.87 8.71 3.55
N GLN A 155 12.47 9.76 4.08
CA GLN A 155 12.67 10.99 3.31
C GLN A 155 13.83 10.78 2.35
N VAL A 156 13.53 10.67 1.05
CA VAL A 156 14.52 10.49 -0.03
C VAL A 156 14.29 11.55 -1.09
N GLU A 157 15.37 12.19 -1.53
CA GLU A 157 15.31 13.01 -2.73
C GLU A 157 15.16 12.10 -3.94
N LEU A 158 14.01 12.20 -4.60
CA LEU A 158 13.70 11.49 -5.82
C LEU A 158 13.94 12.40 -7.03
N ASN A 159 14.38 11.80 -8.13
CA ASN A 159 14.59 12.47 -9.40
C ASN A 159 14.04 11.64 -10.58
N SER A 160 13.97 12.25 -11.76
CA SER A 160 13.45 11.61 -12.97
C SER A 160 14.53 11.08 -13.90
N THR A 161 15.77 10.94 -13.44
CA THR A 161 16.91 10.59 -14.31
C THR A 161 17.77 9.44 -13.81
N ASN A 162 17.84 9.22 -12.51
CA ASN A 162 18.76 8.23 -11.93
C ASN A 162 18.08 6.85 -11.76
N TYR A 163 17.67 6.23 -12.87
CA TYR A 163 17.17 4.87 -12.94
C TYR A 163 17.41 4.27 -14.34
N GLU A 164 17.47 2.96 -14.41
CA GLU A 164 17.51 2.21 -15.67
C GLU A 164 16.07 1.89 -16.11
N THR A 165 15.77 1.97 -17.41
CA THR A 165 14.44 1.61 -17.94
C THR A 165 14.51 0.32 -18.72
N VAL A 166 13.58 -0.58 -18.42
CA VAL A 166 13.31 -1.81 -19.18
C VAL A 166 11.89 -1.71 -19.74
N GLU A 167 11.78 -1.67 -21.05
CA GLU A 167 10.46 -1.66 -21.73
C GLU A 167 9.84 -3.06 -21.65
N ILE A 168 8.62 -3.13 -21.15
CA ILE A 168 7.84 -4.35 -21.02
C ILE A 168 6.93 -4.48 -22.25
N ASN A 169 7.30 -5.36 -23.16
CA ASN A 169 6.46 -5.71 -24.30
C ASN A 169 5.60 -6.92 -23.94
N SER A 170 4.31 -6.85 -24.22
CA SER A 170 3.37 -7.89 -23.88
C SER A 170 2.30 -8.08 -24.95
N GLU A 171 1.82 -9.32 -25.09
CA GLU A 171 0.64 -9.70 -25.84
C GLU A 171 -0.61 -9.79 -24.95
N GLU A 172 -0.54 -9.35 -23.70
CA GLU A 172 -1.66 -9.34 -22.76
C GLU A 172 -2.77 -8.38 -23.25
N PRO A 173 -4.03 -8.60 -22.80
CA PRO A 173 -5.14 -7.76 -23.22
C PRO A 173 -4.91 -6.28 -22.96
N GLU A 174 -5.29 -5.44 -23.93
CA GLU A 174 -5.27 -3.98 -23.76
C GLU A 174 -6.46 -3.52 -22.91
N VAL A 175 -6.25 -2.46 -22.13
CA VAL A 175 -7.32 -1.75 -21.45
C VAL A 175 -7.91 -0.72 -22.39
N PHE A 176 -9.16 -0.89 -22.80
CA PHE A 176 -9.82 -0.01 -23.78
C PHE A 176 -10.35 1.28 -23.14
N ASP A 177 -10.72 1.24 -21.87
CA ASP A 177 -11.26 2.39 -21.16
C ASP A 177 -10.90 2.32 -19.67
N ILE A 178 -10.52 3.45 -19.11
CA ILE A 178 -10.22 3.60 -17.69
C ILE A 178 -11.10 4.72 -17.15
N PHE A 179 -12.05 4.36 -16.30
CA PHE A 179 -12.80 5.34 -15.55
C PHE A 179 -12.01 5.80 -14.32
N ILE A 180 -11.56 7.04 -14.35
CA ILE A 180 -10.90 7.68 -13.21
C ILE A 180 -11.94 8.56 -12.52
N GLU A 181 -12.33 8.17 -11.30
CA GLU A 181 -13.17 9.03 -10.46
C GLU A 181 -12.38 10.30 -10.08
N GLU A 182 -12.95 11.48 -10.36
CA GLU A 182 -12.34 12.74 -9.96
C GLU A 182 -12.26 12.82 -8.43
N LYS A 183 -11.05 12.83 -7.92
CA LYS A 183 -10.81 12.96 -6.50
C LYS A 183 -10.87 14.43 -6.10
N SER A 184 -11.86 14.82 -5.32
CA SER A 184 -11.95 16.17 -4.76
C SER A 184 -11.46 16.20 -3.31
N GLY A 185 -10.58 17.15 -2.98
CA GLY A 185 -10.09 17.38 -1.62
C GLY A 185 -8.97 16.44 -1.15
N PRO A 186 -8.59 16.52 0.14
CA PRO A 186 -7.54 15.71 0.73
C PRO A 186 -7.83 14.21 0.62
N GLN A 187 -6.82 13.41 0.22
CA GLN A 187 -6.96 11.97 0.08
C GLN A 187 -6.86 11.28 1.44
N LEU A 188 -7.64 10.22 1.65
CA LEU A 188 -7.71 9.49 2.92
C LEU A 188 -6.36 8.93 3.35
N GLU A 189 -5.58 8.41 2.40
CA GLU A 189 -4.34 7.71 2.68
C GLU A 189 -3.22 8.64 3.16
N ASP A 190 -3.25 9.91 2.73
CA ASP A 190 -2.16 10.86 2.98
C ASP A 190 -2.54 12.00 3.93
N SER A 191 -3.80 12.03 4.37
CA SER A 191 -4.29 13.09 5.23
C SER A 191 -3.86 12.92 6.68
N LYS A 192 -3.39 14.00 7.28
CA LYS A 192 -3.07 14.06 8.71
C LYS A 192 -4.31 14.06 9.60
N ILE A 193 -5.44 14.51 9.09
CA ILE A 193 -6.72 14.54 9.80
C ILE A 193 -7.77 13.87 8.92
N VAL A 194 -8.52 12.95 9.50
CA VAL A 194 -9.66 12.29 8.85
C VAL A 194 -10.92 12.52 9.68
N VAL A 195 -11.98 13.00 9.04
CA VAL A 195 -13.32 13.08 9.63
C VAL A 195 -14.18 12.00 8.99
N SER A 196 -14.64 11.05 9.77
CA SER A 196 -15.35 9.88 9.26
C SER A 196 -16.75 9.76 9.83
N ALA A 197 -17.70 9.39 8.96
CA ALA A 197 -19.10 9.24 9.32
C ALA A 197 -19.55 7.78 9.38
N GLY A 198 -20.49 7.50 10.25
CA GLY A 198 -21.18 6.22 10.34
C GLY A 198 -22.69 6.35 10.27
N ARG A 199 -23.40 5.23 10.37
CA ARG A 199 -24.87 5.20 10.30
C ARG A 199 -25.55 5.97 11.45
N GLY A 200 -24.82 6.27 12.54
CA GLY A 200 -25.30 7.13 13.62
C GLY A 200 -25.57 8.58 13.21
N MET A 201 -25.15 9.00 12.00
CA MET A 201 -25.55 10.28 11.39
C MET A 201 -27.04 10.31 11.01
N VAL A 202 -27.73 9.15 11.01
CA VAL A 202 -29.16 8.95 10.81
C VAL A 202 -29.61 9.16 9.36
N ASP A 203 -29.21 10.24 8.72
CA ASP A 203 -29.62 10.60 7.35
C ASP A 203 -28.46 11.19 6.56
N SER A 204 -28.48 10.97 5.23
CA SER A 204 -27.42 11.46 4.32
C SER A 204 -27.33 12.99 4.29
N SER A 205 -28.41 13.71 4.54
CA SER A 205 -28.42 15.18 4.62
C SER A 205 -27.53 15.71 5.76
N ASN A 206 -27.31 14.92 6.81
CA ASN A 206 -26.44 15.29 7.92
C ASN A 206 -24.95 15.16 7.59
N LEU A 207 -24.59 14.59 6.42
CA LEU A 207 -23.20 14.56 5.97
C LEU A 207 -22.64 15.96 5.70
N THR A 208 -23.47 16.96 5.48
CA THR A 208 -23.04 18.37 5.39
C THR A 208 -22.27 18.82 6.64
N LEU A 209 -22.61 18.30 7.83
CA LEU A 209 -21.88 18.59 9.07
C LEU A 209 -20.46 18.00 9.04
N VAL A 210 -20.31 16.83 8.42
CA VAL A 210 -19.01 16.15 8.23
C VAL A 210 -18.15 16.92 7.24
N GLU A 211 -18.75 17.34 6.12
CA GLU A 211 -18.12 18.14 5.07
C GLU A 211 -17.65 19.50 5.60
N ASP A 212 -18.52 20.19 6.35
CA ASP A 212 -18.21 21.48 6.97
C ASP A 212 -17.04 21.36 7.97
N LEU A 213 -17.06 20.32 8.79
CA LEU A 213 -15.98 20.08 9.77
C LEU A 213 -14.66 19.73 9.05
N ALA A 214 -14.73 18.83 8.07
CA ALA A 214 -13.57 18.42 7.28
C ALA A 214 -12.95 19.61 6.54
N SER A 215 -13.78 20.46 5.92
CA SER A 215 -13.33 21.67 5.24
C SER A 215 -12.59 22.63 6.17
N LYS A 216 -13.12 22.87 7.38
CA LYS A 216 -12.48 23.76 8.38
C LYS A 216 -11.15 23.21 8.90
N LEU A 217 -11.00 21.90 8.92
CA LEU A 217 -9.77 21.22 9.41
C LEU A 217 -8.79 20.88 8.27
N ASN A 218 -9.14 21.15 7.01
CA ASN A 218 -8.43 20.64 5.84
C ASN A 218 -8.21 19.13 5.94
N ALA A 219 -9.26 18.40 6.34
CA ALA A 219 -9.25 16.98 6.61
C ALA A 219 -9.82 16.18 5.43
N ALA A 220 -9.40 14.94 5.28
CA ALA A 220 -10.06 14.00 4.39
C ALA A 220 -11.39 13.50 4.99
N ILE A 221 -12.35 13.17 4.13
CA ILE A 221 -13.64 12.63 4.53
C ILE A 221 -13.63 11.12 4.33
N GLY A 222 -13.96 10.39 5.39
CA GLY A 222 -14.11 8.95 5.37
C GLY A 222 -15.51 8.50 5.80
N GLY A 223 -15.79 7.22 5.57
CA GLY A 223 -17.05 6.63 6.02
C GLY A 223 -16.97 5.15 6.29
N THR A 224 -17.94 4.65 7.06
CA THR A 224 -18.07 3.21 7.29
C THR A 224 -18.70 2.54 6.06
N ARG A 225 -18.42 1.24 5.87
CA ARG A 225 -19.08 0.43 4.84
C ARG A 225 -20.61 0.58 4.85
N ALA A 226 -21.19 0.70 6.04
CA ALA A 226 -22.65 0.78 6.19
C ALA A 226 -23.30 2.00 5.51
N ILE A 227 -22.59 3.13 5.43
CA ILE A 227 -23.11 4.34 4.74
C ILE A 227 -22.70 4.37 3.26
N VAL A 228 -21.61 3.71 2.91
CA VAL A 228 -21.22 3.48 1.51
C VAL A 228 -22.21 2.53 0.82
N ASP A 229 -22.52 1.39 1.45
CA ASP A 229 -23.54 0.46 0.95
C ASP A 229 -24.95 1.10 0.86
N ALA A 230 -25.23 2.11 1.70
CA ALA A 230 -26.47 2.90 1.63
C ALA A 230 -26.44 4.01 0.55
N GLY A 231 -25.34 4.14 -0.21
CA GLY A 231 -25.17 5.15 -1.26
C GLY A 231 -25.00 6.59 -0.74
N TRP A 232 -24.65 6.78 0.54
CA TRP A 232 -24.45 8.12 1.11
C TRP A 232 -23.11 8.74 0.73
N MET A 233 -22.11 7.91 0.47
CA MET A 233 -20.79 8.33 -0.02
C MET A 233 -20.15 7.27 -0.93
N PRO A 234 -19.18 7.66 -1.78
CA PRO A 234 -18.53 6.75 -2.72
C PRO A 234 -17.63 5.74 -2.01
N TYR A 235 -17.40 4.61 -2.67
CA TYR A 235 -16.51 3.55 -2.16
C TYR A 235 -15.07 4.03 -1.93
N SER A 236 -14.60 4.99 -2.72
CA SER A 236 -13.28 5.62 -2.58
C SER A 236 -13.04 6.27 -1.20
N GLN A 237 -14.12 6.58 -0.46
CA GLN A 237 -14.07 7.12 0.90
C GLN A 237 -14.30 6.07 1.99
N GLN A 238 -14.44 4.79 1.65
CA GLN A 238 -14.65 3.75 2.65
C GLN A 238 -13.39 3.48 3.47
N VAL A 239 -13.52 3.52 4.80
CA VAL A 239 -12.48 3.14 5.76
C VAL A 239 -12.86 1.83 6.44
N GLY A 240 -11.93 0.88 6.50
CA GLY A 240 -12.12 -0.40 7.16
C GLY A 240 -11.47 -1.57 6.43
N GLN A 241 -11.76 -2.79 6.88
CA GLN A 241 -11.18 -4.03 6.38
C GLN A 241 -11.31 -4.22 4.86
N THR A 242 -12.43 -3.82 4.28
CA THR A 242 -12.73 -3.93 2.84
C THR A 242 -12.61 -2.59 2.11
N GLY A 243 -12.18 -1.55 2.78
CA GLY A 243 -11.92 -0.23 2.25
C GLY A 243 -10.46 0.15 2.43
N LYS A 244 -10.23 1.45 2.63
CA LYS A 244 -8.89 1.99 2.84
C LYS A 244 -8.44 1.82 4.29
N THR A 245 -7.14 1.61 4.48
CA THR A 245 -6.47 1.70 5.78
C THR A 245 -5.80 3.06 5.88
N VAL A 246 -6.09 3.78 6.96
CA VAL A 246 -5.58 5.12 7.23
C VAL A 246 -4.85 5.16 8.58
N LYS A 247 -3.85 6.05 8.67
CA LYS A 247 -3.08 6.28 9.91
C LYS A 247 -2.83 7.78 10.10
N PRO A 248 -3.90 8.58 10.24
CA PRO A 248 -3.78 10.02 10.45
C PRO A 248 -3.26 10.35 11.84
N ASP A 249 -2.79 11.60 12.03
CA ASP A 249 -2.53 12.12 13.37
C ASP A 249 -3.82 12.21 14.20
N VAL A 250 -4.94 12.58 13.56
CA VAL A 250 -6.26 12.66 14.23
C VAL A 250 -7.34 12.01 13.38
N TYR A 251 -8.07 11.07 13.96
CA TYR A 251 -9.24 10.45 13.37
C TYR A 251 -10.49 10.83 14.17
N ILE A 252 -11.43 11.53 13.54
CA ILE A 252 -12.69 11.96 14.18
C ILE A 252 -13.82 11.06 13.66
N ALA A 253 -14.39 10.25 14.54
CA ALA A 253 -15.43 9.27 14.25
C ALA A 253 -16.80 9.81 14.69
N LEU A 254 -17.68 10.12 13.73
CA LEU A 254 -19.02 10.69 13.95
C LEU A 254 -20.09 9.61 13.73
N GLY A 255 -20.79 9.21 14.79
CA GLY A 255 -21.86 8.21 14.70
C GLY A 255 -21.40 6.85 14.22
N ILE A 256 -20.18 6.44 14.56
CA ILE A 256 -19.58 5.14 14.23
C ILE A 256 -19.67 4.21 15.44
N SER A 257 -20.17 2.99 15.23
CA SER A 257 -20.37 1.99 16.29
C SER A 257 -19.09 1.30 16.80
N GLY A 258 -17.95 1.50 16.14
CA GLY A 258 -16.71 0.86 16.53
C GLY A 258 -16.62 -0.64 16.22
N ALA A 259 -17.34 -1.13 15.21
CA ALA A 259 -17.21 -2.51 14.76
C ALA A 259 -15.76 -2.84 14.36
N THR A 260 -15.27 -4.03 14.68
CA THR A 260 -13.87 -4.48 14.42
C THR A 260 -13.46 -4.28 12.97
N GLN A 261 -14.39 -4.51 12.02
CA GLN A 261 -14.12 -4.34 10.59
C GLN A 261 -13.79 -2.88 10.22
N HIS A 262 -14.37 -1.91 10.92
CA HIS A 262 -14.02 -0.50 10.74
C HIS A 262 -12.71 -0.16 11.45
N GLN A 263 -12.56 -0.65 12.68
CA GLN A 263 -11.37 -0.38 13.49
C GLN A 263 -10.08 -0.85 12.81
N VAL A 264 -10.09 -1.98 12.11
CA VAL A 264 -8.93 -2.49 11.34
C VAL A 264 -8.38 -1.43 10.38
N GLY A 265 -9.23 -0.59 9.82
CA GLY A 265 -8.84 0.46 8.87
C GLY A 265 -8.31 1.75 9.51
N MET A 266 -8.45 1.97 10.84
CA MET A 266 -8.12 3.26 11.43
C MET A 266 -7.52 3.21 12.85
N LYS A 267 -7.44 2.05 13.49
CA LYS A 267 -7.01 1.90 14.88
C LYS A 267 -5.56 2.38 15.14
N ASP A 268 -4.73 2.40 14.11
CA ASP A 268 -3.34 2.83 14.19
C ASP A 268 -3.20 4.36 14.07
N SER A 269 -4.31 5.11 14.08
CA SER A 269 -4.33 6.57 14.17
C SER A 269 -3.74 7.03 15.51
N LYS A 270 -3.01 8.16 15.50
CA LYS A 270 -2.34 8.64 16.70
C LYS A 270 -3.31 9.12 17.79
N TYR A 271 -4.38 9.79 17.37
CA TYR A 271 -5.48 10.19 18.24
C TYR A 271 -6.82 9.84 17.61
N ILE A 272 -7.72 9.25 18.37
CA ILE A 272 -9.08 8.90 17.94
C ILE A 272 -10.06 9.66 18.82
N ILE A 273 -10.92 10.46 18.19
CA ILE A 273 -12.01 11.20 18.83
C ILE A 273 -13.32 10.59 18.36
N ALA A 274 -14.05 9.93 19.26
CA ALA A 274 -15.36 9.35 18.94
C ALA A 274 -16.49 10.22 19.49
N ILE A 275 -17.44 10.54 18.63
CA ILE A 275 -18.65 11.27 18.99
C ILE A 275 -19.85 10.39 18.61
N ASN A 276 -20.54 9.90 19.62
CA ASN A 276 -21.71 9.05 19.48
C ASN A 276 -22.71 9.33 20.60
N LYS A 277 -23.96 8.92 20.38
CA LYS A 277 -25.01 8.92 21.43
C LYS A 277 -24.91 7.69 22.36
N ASP A 278 -24.29 6.60 21.89
CA ASP A 278 -24.02 5.40 22.68
C ASP A 278 -22.80 5.66 23.57
N GLU A 279 -22.87 5.30 24.84
CA GLU A 279 -21.81 5.44 25.84
C GLU A 279 -20.72 4.35 25.70
#